data_6f23b412021dce71249befc8f65420d5
#
_entry.id   6f23b412021dce71249befc8f65420d5
#
_cell.length_a   1.000
_cell.length_b   1.000
_cell.length_c   1.000
_cell.angle_alpha   90.00
_cell.angle_beta   90.00
_cell.angle_gamma   90.00
#
_symmetry.space_group_name_H-M   'P 1'
#
loop_
_entity.id
_entity.type
_entity.pdbx_description
1 polymer ?
#
loop_
_entity_poly.entity_id
_entity_poly.type
_entity_poly.pdbx_seq_one_letter_code
_entity_poly.pdbx_strand_id
1 'polypeptide(L)'
;SKPDDKLLILEDTNSDGKADKQINFADDLHIPIGFEIAHDGVYVSQSGSLVFLQDTDGDDKYDQREVLLSGFDDHDTHHAISSFCADPSGAIIMSEGIFLHSHVETAFGPQRGSNGGFFRYDPRTRRLLRHAQFTIPNPWGVAVDAYGQELFLHTSGTSMSWMLPGMVKARYGANLKAPDLLKTNKVRPTSGIEFVSSRHFPDEVQGDILINNNIGYLGAKQHKVIDQDPGFTTEYRQDLFVSKDLNFRPTDLEFAPDGSLYVVDWQNALIGHMQHNARDPNRDHKHGRIYRVTYPSRPLVQPAKIHG
;
A
#
# COMPACT_ATOMS: atom_id res chain seq x y z
N SER A 1 -0.88 -10.87 -23.60
CA SER A 1 -1.09 -12.11 -22.82
C SER A 1 -2.51 -12.15 -22.32
N LYS A 2 -3.04 -13.34 -22.09
CA LYS A 2 -4.34 -13.47 -21.43
C LYS A 2 -4.15 -13.04 -19.98
N PRO A 3 -5.09 -12.28 -19.37
CA PRO A 3 -5.04 -11.97 -17.94
C PRO A 3 -5.04 -13.28 -17.12
N ASP A 4 -4.13 -13.41 -16.16
CA ASP A 4 -4.00 -14.59 -15.30
C ASP A 4 -3.37 -14.28 -13.93
N ASP A 5 -3.23 -13.00 -13.60
CA ASP A 5 -2.84 -12.56 -12.26
C ASP A 5 -3.98 -12.84 -11.26
N LYS A 6 -3.63 -13.01 -9.99
CA LYS A 6 -4.57 -13.53 -8.98
C LYS A 6 -4.60 -12.70 -7.71
N LEU A 7 -5.78 -12.66 -7.09
CA LEU A 7 -5.93 -12.41 -5.66
C LEU A 7 -6.15 -13.75 -4.96
N LEU A 8 -5.40 -13.97 -3.88
CA LEU A 8 -5.41 -15.22 -3.14
C LEU A 8 -5.85 -14.99 -1.71
N ILE A 9 -6.68 -15.90 -1.19
CA ILE A 9 -6.92 -16.05 0.23
C ILE A 9 -6.06 -17.21 0.73
N LEU A 10 -5.31 -16.98 1.80
CA LEU A 10 -4.48 -17.96 2.45
C LEU A 10 -4.99 -18.20 3.87
N GLU A 11 -5.24 -19.45 4.22
CA GLU A 11 -5.75 -19.84 5.52
C GLU A 11 -4.80 -20.84 6.23
N ASP A 12 -4.63 -20.65 7.53
CA ASP A 12 -4.05 -21.61 8.45
C ASP A 12 -5.21 -22.33 9.17
N THR A 13 -5.62 -23.49 8.61
CA THR A 13 -6.82 -24.20 9.08
C THR A 13 -6.56 -25.02 10.34
N ASN A 14 -5.31 -25.33 10.63
CA ASN A 14 -4.90 -26.16 11.77
C ASN A 14 -4.25 -25.37 12.91
N SER A 15 -4.07 -24.04 12.73
CA SER A 15 -3.47 -23.12 13.70
C SER A 15 -2.02 -23.44 14.07
N ASP A 16 -1.24 -23.97 13.12
CA ASP A 16 0.20 -24.25 13.33
C ASP A 16 1.10 -23.07 12.97
N GLY A 17 0.52 -21.98 12.49
CA GLY A 17 1.21 -20.77 12.06
C GLY A 17 1.66 -20.81 10.60
N LYS A 18 1.17 -21.75 9.81
CA LYS A 18 1.43 -21.85 8.37
C LYS A 18 0.13 -21.99 7.60
N ALA A 19 0.00 -21.23 6.54
CA ALA A 19 -1.13 -21.38 5.64
C ALA A 19 -1.06 -22.76 4.95
N ASP A 20 -2.14 -23.53 5.06
CA ASP A 20 -2.30 -24.87 4.49
C ASP A 20 -3.44 -24.95 3.48
N LYS A 21 -4.24 -23.89 3.34
CA LYS A 21 -5.29 -23.77 2.34
C LYS A 21 -5.10 -22.48 1.53
N GLN A 22 -5.29 -22.59 0.22
CA GLN A 22 -5.26 -21.46 -0.70
C GLN A 22 -6.53 -21.47 -1.55
N ILE A 23 -7.17 -20.31 -1.65
CA ILE A 23 -8.34 -20.08 -2.50
C ILE A 23 -7.97 -18.99 -3.51
N ASN A 24 -8.34 -19.18 -4.76
CA ASN A 24 -8.27 -18.14 -5.77
C ASN A 24 -9.56 -17.31 -5.68
N PHE A 25 -9.50 -16.16 -5.01
CA PHE A 25 -10.60 -15.22 -4.94
C PHE A 25 -10.90 -14.61 -6.32
N ALA A 26 -9.84 -14.26 -7.07
CA ALA A 26 -9.92 -13.83 -8.47
C ALA A 26 -8.69 -14.33 -9.22
N ASP A 27 -8.85 -14.79 -10.47
CA ASP A 27 -7.77 -15.37 -11.29
C ASP A 27 -7.71 -14.85 -12.74
N ASP A 28 -8.45 -13.79 -13.03
CA ASP A 28 -8.55 -13.16 -14.36
C ASP A 28 -8.06 -11.71 -14.36
N LEU A 29 -7.17 -11.36 -13.43
CA LEU A 29 -6.69 -10.00 -13.27
C LEU A 29 -5.51 -9.71 -14.20
N HIS A 30 -5.30 -8.42 -14.49
CA HIS A 30 -4.21 -7.94 -15.31
C HIS A 30 -3.45 -6.82 -14.59
N ILE A 31 -2.25 -7.15 -14.12
CA ILE A 31 -1.34 -6.24 -13.41
C ILE A 31 -2.04 -5.56 -12.22
N PRO A 32 -2.55 -6.33 -11.25
CA PRO A 32 -3.21 -5.78 -10.06
C PRO A 32 -2.16 -5.34 -9.03
N ILE A 33 -1.57 -4.17 -9.22
CA ILE A 33 -0.47 -3.67 -8.37
C ILE A 33 -0.93 -2.92 -7.13
N GLY A 34 -2.22 -2.83 -6.89
CA GLY A 34 -2.80 -2.27 -5.67
C GLY A 34 -4.19 -2.83 -5.42
N PHE A 35 -4.50 -3.10 -4.18
CA PHE A 35 -5.85 -3.45 -3.75
C PHE A 35 -6.12 -2.96 -2.32
N GLU A 36 -7.40 -2.83 -1.97
CA GLU A 36 -7.87 -2.47 -0.63
C GLU A 36 -9.15 -3.26 -0.32
N ILE A 37 -9.24 -3.85 0.87
CA ILE A 37 -10.41 -4.56 1.34
C ILE A 37 -11.30 -3.59 2.10
N ALA A 38 -12.47 -3.30 1.57
CA ALA A 38 -13.43 -2.40 2.20
C ALA A 38 -14.86 -2.64 1.66
N HIS A 39 -15.87 -2.28 2.43
CA HIS A 39 -17.28 -2.27 2.02
C HIS A 39 -17.76 -3.64 1.47
N ASP A 40 -17.42 -4.71 2.16
CA ASP A 40 -17.79 -6.09 1.81
C ASP A 40 -17.26 -6.56 0.45
N GLY A 41 -16.09 -6.07 0.04
CA GLY A 41 -15.45 -6.46 -1.20
C GLY A 41 -14.01 -5.97 -1.30
N VAL A 42 -13.45 -6.05 -2.50
CA VAL A 42 -12.07 -5.69 -2.79
C VAL A 42 -12.00 -4.70 -3.93
N TYR A 43 -11.41 -3.54 -3.66
CA TYR A 43 -11.05 -2.56 -4.69
C TYR A 43 -9.71 -2.94 -5.27
N VAL A 44 -9.61 -3.07 -6.58
CA VAL A 44 -8.39 -3.55 -7.26
C VAL A 44 -8.02 -2.62 -8.40
N SER A 45 -6.74 -2.28 -8.49
CA SER A 45 -6.21 -1.68 -9.72
C SER A 45 -6.15 -2.76 -10.81
N GLN A 46 -6.67 -2.44 -11.98
CA GLN A 46 -6.61 -3.34 -13.12
C GLN A 46 -6.25 -2.58 -14.37
N SER A 47 -4.97 -2.54 -14.69
CA SER A 47 -4.44 -1.65 -15.72
C SER A 47 -4.93 -0.21 -15.49
N GLY A 48 -5.53 0.42 -16.47
CA GLY A 48 -6.07 1.79 -16.37
C GLY A 48 -7.44 1.91 -15.68
N SER A 49 -7.85 0.96 -14.86
CA SER A 49 -9.18 0.96 -14.20
C SER A 49 -9.11 0.67 -12.72
N LEU A 50 -10.05 1.25 -11.97
CA LEU A 50 -10.40 0.83 -10.61
C LEU A 50 -11.62 -0.08 -10.69
N VAL A 51 -11.48 -1.30 -10.18
CA VAL A 51 -12.53 -2.34 -10.21
C VAL A 51 -12.90 -2.71 -8.78
N PHE A 52 -14.17 -2.99 -8.54
CA PHE A 52 -14.67 -3.55 -7.30
C PHE A 52 -15.11 -4.99 -7.54
N LEU A 53 -14.61 -5.90 -6.72
CA LEU A 53 -14.92 -7.32 -6.74
C LEU A 53 -15.64 -7.69 -5.45
N GLN A 54 -16.71 -8.44 -5.54
CA GLN A 54 -17.51 -8.84 -4.39
C GLN A 54 -17.85 -10.32 -4.48
N ASP A 55 -17.78 -11.01 -3.36
CA ASP A 55 -18.31 -12.33 -3.12
C ASP A 55 -19.69 -12.15 -2.44
N THR A 56 -20.77 -12.49 -3.11
CA THR A 56 -22.11 -12.29 -2.58
C THR A 56 -22.77 -13.57 -2.10
N ASP A 57 -22.21 -14.72 -2.42
CA ASP A 57 -22.73 -16.04 -2.01
C ASP A 57 -21.89 -16.72 -0.92
N GLY A 58 -20.71 -16.17 -0.58
CA GLY A 58 -19.88 -16.59 0.55
C GLY A 58 -19.04 -17.83 0.26
N ASP A 59 -18.64 -18.03 -1.01
CA ASP A 59 -17.80 -19.17 -1.41
C ASP A 59 -16.30 -18.83 -1.47
N ASP A 60 -15.92 -17.62 -1.01
CA ASP A 60 -14.56 -17.06 -1.04
C ASP A 60 -14.05 -16.76 -2.46
N LYS A 61 -14.95 -16.56 -3.42
CA LYS A 61 -14.63 -16.14 -4.78
C LYS A 61 -15.55 -15.00 -5.19
N TYR A 62 -15.02 -14.06 -5.94
CA TYR A 62 -15.88 -13.01 -6.43
C TYR A 62 -16.89 -13.54 -7.48
N ASP A 63 -18.13 -13.15 -7.35
CA ASP A 63 -19.21 -13.40 -8.33
C ASP A 63 -19.75 -12.10 -8.94
N GLN A 64 -19.45 -10.96 -8.33
CA GLN A 64 -19.79 -9.65 -8.88
C GLN A 64 -18.54 -8.82 -9.14
N ARG A 65 -18.55 -8.13 -10.29
CA ARG A 65 -17.48 -7.24 -10.72
C ARG A 65 -18.07 -5.94 -11.28
N GLU A 66 -17.67 -4.82 -10.71
CA GLU A 66 -18.02 -3.49 -11.19
C GLU A 66 -16.77 -2.73 -11.59
N VAL A 67 -16.72 -2.17 -12.80
CA VAL A 67 -15.71 -1.18 -13.20
C VAL A 67 -16.17 0.18 -12.70
N LEU A 68 -15.55 0.67 -11.65
CA LEU A 68 -15.94 1.91 -10.98
C LEU A 68 -15.46 3.14 -11.75
N LEU A 69 -14.21 3.10 -12.21
CA LEU A 69 -13.53 4.20 -12.88
C LEU A 69 -12.59 3.65 -13.95
N SER A 70 -12.42 4.40 -15.04
CA SER A 70 -11.45 4.12 -16.10
C SER A 70 -10.81 5.41 -16.58
N GLY A 71 -9.62 5.29 -17.19
CA GLY A 71 -8.86 6.43 -17.70
C GLY A 71 -7.64 6.79 -16.85
N PHE A 72 -7.28 5.93 -15.89
CA PHE A 72 -5.95 5.98 -15.29
C PHE A 72 -4.92 5.53 -16.33
N ASP A 73 -3.78 6.18 -16.35
CA ASP A 73 -2.71 5.84 -17.28
C ASP A 73 -1.91 4.63 -16.73
N ASP A 74 -1.56 3.70 -17.60
CA ASP A 74 -0.84 2.47 -17.26
C ASP A 74 0.31 2.15 -18.23
N HIS A 75 0.70 3.09 -19.10
CA HIS A 75 1.76 2.84 -20.06
C HIS A 75 3.12 2.56 -19.42
N ASP A 76 3.34 3.02 -18.19
CA ASP A 76 4.43 2.60 -17.31
C ASP A 76 3.81 1.83 -16.13
N THR A 77 3.65 0.53 -16.30
CA THR A 77 2.79 -0.33 -15.48
C THR A 77 3.09 -0.30 -13.99
N HIS A 78 4.38 -0.18 -13.60
CA HIS A 78 4.76 -0.13 -12.19
C HIS A 78 4.53 1.24 -11.53
N HIS A 79 4.11 2.24 -12.30
CA HIS A 79 3.70 3.56 -11.82
C HIS A 79 2.19 3.78 -11.84
N ALA A 80 1.40 2.82 -12.39
CA ALA A 80 -0.05 2.89 -12.40
C ALA A 80 -0.62 3.00 -10.97
N ILE A 81 -1.92 3.24 -10.85
CA ILE A 81 -2.55 3.41 -9.53
C ILE A 81 -2.25 2.22 -8.61
N SER A 82 -1.66 2.52 -7.45
CA SER A 82 -1.13 1.56 -6.49
C SER A 82 -1.14 2.13 -5.07
N SER A 83 -0.54 1.41 -4.13
CA SER A 83 -0.41 1.85 -2.73
C SER A 83 -1.76 2.31 -2.17
N PHE A 84 -2.76 1.45 -2.27
CA PHE A 84 -4.10 1.75 -1.79
C PHE A 84 -4.09 1.81 -0.26
N CYS A 85 -4.85 2.75 0.29
CA CYS A 85 -5.03 2.90 1.72
C CYS A 85 -6.41 3.50 2.00
N ALA A 86 -7.20 2.84 2.84
CA ALA A 86 -8.45 3.39 3.30
C ALA A 86 -8.21 4.49 4.33
N ASP A 87 -8.86 5.64 4.19
CA ASP A 87 -8.86 6.68 5.20
C ASP A 87 -9.98 6.47 6.25
N PRO A 88 -9.93 7.15 7.42
CA PRO A 88 -10.94 6.96 8.46
C PRO A 88 -12.38 7.29 8.04
N SER A 89 -12.59 7.95 6.91
CA SER A 89 -13.93 8.20 6.36
C SER A 89 -14.45 7.06 5.49
N GLY A 90 -13.62 6.06 5.20
CA GLY A 90 -13.91 4.96 4.28
C GLY A 90 -13.66 5.28 2.81
N ALA A 91 -13.01 6.40 2.50
CA ALA A 91 -12.54 6.64 1.15
C ALA A 91 -11.16 6.00 0.92
N ILE A 92 -10.83 5.72 -0.33
CA ILE A 92 -9.61 5.02 -0.73
C ILE A 92 -8.65 6.01 -1.39
N ILE A 93 -7.45 6.11 -0.84
CA ILE A 93 -6.34 6.88 -1.40
C ILE A 93 -5.53 5.95 -2.30
N MET A 94 -5.15 6.43 -3.47
CA MET A 94 -4.39 5.70 -4.47
C MET A 94 -3.27 6.59 -4.98
N SER A 95 -2.05 6.06 -5.06
CA SER A 95 -0.92 6.78 -5.63
C SER A 95 -0.73 6.49 -7.11
N GLU A 96 -0.10 7.42 -7.80
CA GLU A 96 0.34 7.29 -9.18
C GLU A 96 1.76 7.87 -9.33
N GLY A 97 2.64 7.22 -10.12
CA GLY A 97 4.02 7.64 -10.31
C GLY A 97 4.24 8.64 -11.45
N ILE A 98 5.51 8.96 -11.70
CA ILE A 98 5.91 9.83 -12.83
C ILE A 98 5.65 9.15 -14.19
N PHE A 99 5.71 9.93 -15.25
CA PHE A 99 5.50 9.59 -16.67
C PHE A 99 4.04 9.33 -17.06
N LEU A 100 3.13 9.21 -16.09
CA LEU A 100 1.72 8.95 -16.32
C LEU A 100 0.92 10.24 -16.50
N HIS A 101 -0.14 10.16 -17.32
CA HIS A 101 -1.06 11.23 -17.62
C HIS A 101 -2.50 10.73 -17.58
N SER A 102 -2.99 10.50 -16.37
CA SER A 102 -4.35 10.00 -16.15
C SER A 102 -5.41 11.04 -16.51
N HIS A 103 -6.49 10.58 -17.14
CA HIS A 103 -7.65 11.38 -17.50
C HIS A 103 -8.92 10.55 -17.22
N VAL A 104 -9.43 10.66 -16.03
CA VAL A 104 -10.57 9.87 -15.57
C VAL A 104 -11.85 10.70 -15.68
N GLU A 105 -12.79 10.26 -16.50
CA GLU A 105 -14.11 10.86 -16.61
C GLU A 105 -14.99 10.41 -15.45
N THR A 106 -15.66 11.35 -14.81
CA THR A 106 -16.60 11.08 -13.72
C THR A 106 -17.88 11.88 -13.87
N ALA A 107 -18.93 11.47 -13.16
CA ALA A 107 -20.19 12.22 -13.12
C ALA A 107 -20.03 13.66 -12.57
N PHE A 108 -18.91 13.95 -11.90
CA PHE A 108 -18.60 15.25 -11.33
C PHE A 108 -17.57 16.06 -12.15
N GLY A 109 -17.28 15.61 -13.36
CA GLY A 109 -16.28 16.18 -14.25
C GLY A 109 -14.95 15.40 -14.24
N PRO A 110 -14.08 15.69 -15.20
CA PRO A 110 -12.84 14.95 -15.37
C PRO A 110 -11.83 15.22 -14.27
N GLN A 111 -11.18 14.17 -13.79
CA GLN A 111 -10.05 14.25 -12.89
C GLN A 111 -8.77 13.91 -13.67
N ARG A 112 -7.77 14.77 -13.56
CA ARG A 112 -6.53 14.63 -14.31
C ARG A 112 -5.33 14.54 -13.38
N GLY A 113 -4.44 13.58 -13.67
CA GLY A 113 -3.13 13.44 -13.07
C GLY A 113 -2.02 13.65 -14.08
N SER A 114 -0.86 14.11 -13.63
CA SER A 114 0.33 14.25 -14.47
C SER A 114 1.59 14.12 -13.60
N ASN A 115 2.46 13.19 -14.00
CA ASN A 115 3.77 13.00 -13.39
C ASN A 115 3.76 12.80 -11.85
N GLY A 116 2.84 11.97 -11.38
CA GLY A 116 2.77 11.56 -9.98
C GLY A 116 1.80 12.37 -9.12
N GLY A 117 1.34 11.74 -8.07
CA GLY A 117 0.41 12.29 -7.09
C GLY A 117 -0.56 11.25 -6.57
N PHE A 118 -1.66 11.73 -5.99
CA PHE A 118 -2.66 10.89 -5.35
C PHE A 118 -4.06 11.18 -5.86
N PHE A 119 -4.83 10.14 -6.00
CA PHE A 119 -6.28 10.19 -6.14
C PHE A 119 -6.93 9.74 -4.84
N ARG A 120 -8.14 10.22 -4.58
CA ARG A 120 -8.99 9.80 -3.48
C ARG A 120 -10.38 9.50 -4.02
N TYR A 121 -10.82 8.26 -3.84
CA TYR A 121 -12.14 7.79 -4.24
C TYR A 121 -13.03 7.59 -3.02
N ASP A 122 -14.18 8.23 -2.98
CA ASP A 122 -15.22 7.99 -1.95
C ASP A 122 -16.29 7.05 -2.54
N PRO A 123 -16.37 5.78 -2.09
CA PRO A 123 -17.33 4.81 -2.61
C PRO A 123 -18.79 5.19 -2.37
N ARG A 124 -19.10 5.90 -1.28
CA ARG A 124 -20.48 6.28 -0.94
C ARG A 124 -21.06 7.31 -1.91
N THR A 125 -20.23 8.22 -2.36
CA THR A 125 -20.62 9.28 -3.28
C THR A 125 -20.19 9.02 -4.71
N ARG A 126 -19.40 7.96 -4.93
CA ARG A 126 -18.74 7.62 -6.21
C ARG A 126 -17.88 8.77 -6.75
N ARG A 127 -17.36 9.60 -5.87
CA ARG A 127 -16.59 10.78 -6.22
C ARG A 127 -15.10 10.50 -6.22
N LEU A 128 -14.47 10.74 -7.35
CA LEU A 128 -13.01 10.77 -7.47
C LEU A 128 -12.52 12.23 -7.37
N LEU A 129 -11.45 12.42 -6.62
CA LEU A 129 -10.73 13.69 -6.54
C LEU A 129 -9.27 13.47 -6.88
N ARG A 130 -8.65 14.41 -7.58
CA ARG A 130 -7.20 14.54 -7.52
C ARG A 130 -6.85 15.10 -6.15
N HIS A 131 -6.34 14.24 -5.27
CA HIS A 131 -6.18 14.54 -3.85
C HIS A 131 -4.93 15.36 -3.56
N ALA A 132 -3.80 14.96 -4.16
CA ALA A 132 -2.55 15.68 -4.07
C ALA A 132 -1.71 15.52 -5.34
N GLN A 133 -0.91 16.53 -5.66
CA GLN A 133 -0.05 16.56 -6.83
C GLN A 133 1.40 16.79 -6.42
N PHE A 134 2.20 15.74 -6.44
CA PHE A 134 3.59 15.76 -6.06
C PHE A 134 4.47 15.15 -7.14
N THR A 135 5.76 15.48 -7.11
CA THR A 135 6.76 14.71 -7.85
C THR A 135 7.05 13.43 -7.05
N ILE A 136 6.43 12.33 -7.48
CA ILE A 136 6.62 11.01 -6.87
C ILE A 136 7.20 10.09 -7.93
N PRO A 137 8.52 9.92 -7.98
CA PRO A 137 9.13 9.09 -9.03
C PRO A 137 8.66 7.64 -8.98
N ASN A 138 8.57 7.05 -7.80
CA ASN A 138 8.11 5.68 -7.63
C ASN A 138 7.29 5.61 -6.33
N PRO A 139 5.96 5.62 -6.40
CA PRO A 139 5.11 5.53 -5.23
C PRO A 139 5.20 4.14 -4.60
N TRP A 140 5.23 4.08 -3.25
CA TRP A 140 5.40 2.81 -2.54
C TRP A 140 4.69 2.73 -1.20
N GLY A 141 3.80 3.62 -0.90
CA GLY A 141 2.99 3.50 0.30
C GLY A 141 2.37 4.81 0.75
N VAL A 142 1.20 4.66 1.32
CA VAL A 142 0.45 5.70 2.03
C VAL A 142 -0.02 5.09 3.33
N ALA A 143 0.09 5.82 4.42
CA ALA A 143 -0.51 5.46 5.70
C ALA A 143 -1.25 6.65 6.29
N VAL A 144 -2.34 6.38 6.98
CA VAL A 144 -3.19 7.39 7.61
C VAL A 144 -3.23 7.14 9.11
N ASP A 145 -2.95 8.17 9.91
CA ASP A 145 -3.03 8.05 11.36
C ASP A 145 -4.49 8.14 11.88
N ALA A 146 -4.66 7.95 13.19
CA ALA A 146 -5.96 7.99 13.84
C ALA A 146 -6.68 9.35 13.74
N TYR A 147 -5.99 10.39 13.34
CA TYR A 147 -6.52 11.76 13.17
C TYR A 147 -6.73 12.13 11.70
N GLY A 148 -6.44 11.21 10.77
CA GLY A 148 -6.56 11.45 9.34
C GLY A 148 -5.36 12.18 8.74
N GLN A 149 -4.19 12.17 9.40
CA GLN A 149 -2.95 12.71 8.82
C GLN A 149 -2.36 11.67 7.90
N GLU A 150 -2.05 12.07 6.69
CA GLU A 150 -1.59 11.20 5.62
C GLU A 150 -0.08 11.31 5.44
N LEU A 151 0.64 10.21 5.61
CA LEU A 151 2.06 10.09 5.30
C LEU A 151 2.26 9.21 4.07
N PHE A 152 3.24 9.50 3.26
CA PHE A 152 3.54 8.72 2.07
C PHE A 152 5.03 8.52 1.82
N LEU A 153 5.35 7.45 1.12
CA LEU A 153 6.70 7.10 0.72
C LEU A 153 6.89 7.20 -0.80
N HIS A 154 8.11 7.51 -1.20
CA HIS A 154 8.60 7.21 -2.53
C HIS A 154 10.04 6.69 -2.48
N THR A 155 10.39 5.80 -3.42
CA THR A 155 11.65 5.06 -3.33
C THR A 155 12.86 5.82 -3.88
N SER A 156 12.69 6.67 -4.88
CA SER A 156 13.81 7.26 -5.62
C SER A 156 14.62 8.28 -4.85
N GLY A 157 14.13 8.79 -3.74
CA GLY A 157 14.80 9.78 -2.90
C GLY A 157 14.98 9.35 -1.46
N THR A 158 14.44 8.24 -1.05
CA THR A 158 14.29 7.85 0.35
C THR A 158 13.68 8.97 1.15
N SER A 159 12.44 9.22 0.96
CA SER A 159 11.73 10.21 1.75
C SER A 159 10.38 9.69 2.16
N MET A 160 10.03 9.99 3.36
CA MET A 160 8.68 9.97 3.87
C MET A 160 8.22 11.40 3.97
N SER A 161 7.04 11.68 3.48
CA SER A 161 6.51 13.03 3.44
C SER A 161 5.09 13.08 3.96
N TRP A 162 4.69 14.28 4.39
CA TRP A 162 3.33 14.55 4.84
C TRP A 162 2.52 15.15 3.69
N MET A 163 1.34 14.59 3.47
CA MET A 163 0.39 15.05 2.48
C MET A 163 -0.56 16.08 3.14
N LEU A 164 -0.30 17.34 2.90
CA LEU A 164 -1.08 18.43 3.49
C LEU A 164 -2.39 18.65 2.75
N PRO A 165 -3.52 18.82 3.45
CA PRO A 165 -4.76 19.27 2.83
C PRO A 165 -4.56 20.54 2.01
N GLY A 166 -5.07 20.54 0.77
CA GLY A 166 -4.96 21.71 -0.12
C GLY A 166 -3.67 21.83 -0.94
N MET A 167 -2.71 20.95 -0.79
CA MET A 167 -1.54 20.83 -1.68
C MET A 167 -1.89 20.26 -3.07
N VAL A 168 -3.08 20.54 -3.54
CA VAL A 168 -3.77 19.82 -4.62
C VAL A 168 -3.89 20.66 -5.88
N LYS A 169 -3.08 21.59 -6.18
CA LYS A 169 -3.32 22.29 -7.44
C LYS A 169 -2.31 21.87 -8.50
N ALA A 170 -2.67 20.86 -9.28
CA ALA A 170 -2.13 20.70 -10.61
C ALA A 170 -2.54 21.91 -11.46
N ARG A 171 -1.71 22.94 -11.47
CA ARG A 171 -1.70 23.98 -12.50
C ARG A 171 -0.47 23.74 -13.38
N TYR A 172 -0.47 24.36 -14.54
CA TYR A 172 0.72 24.43 -15.38
C TYR A 172 1.94 24.82 -14.54
N GLY A 173 2.95 23.97 -14.52
CA GLY A 173 4.17 24.21 -13.77
C GLY A 173 4.71 22.94 -13.09
N ALA A 174 5.75 23.12 -12.29
CA ALA A 174 6.36 22.04 -11.54
C ALA A 174 5.43 21.54 -10.43
N ASN A 175 5.43 20.23 -10.20
CA ASN A 175 4.75 19.62 -9.07
C ASN A 175 5.32 20.14 -7.74
N LEU A 176 4.48 20.15 -6.72
CA LEU A 176 4.91 20.52 -5.38
C LEU A 176 5.95 19.51 -4.86
N LYS A 177 6.87 19.99 -4.06
CA LYS A 177 7.79 19.15 -3.29
C LYS A 177 7.26 19.05 -1.88
N ALA A 178 7.00 17.84 -1.43
CA ALA A 178 6.69 17.60 -0.03
C ALA A 178 7.97 17.60 0.82
N PRO A 179 7.90 18.12 2.06
CA PRO A 179 9.03 18.07 2.97
C PRO A 179 9.35 16.63 3.35
N ASP A 180 10.64 16.29 3.39
CA ASP A 180 11.09 14.99 3.85
C ASP A 180 11.13 14.97 5.40
N LEU A 181 10.34 14.09 5.99
CA LEU A 181 10.24 13.92 7.43
C LEU A 181 11.31 13.00 8.01
N LEU A 182 11.89 12.10 7.18
CA LEU A 182 12.97 11.24 7.66
C LEU A 182 14.26 12.02 7.83
N LYS A 183 14.82 12.00 9.02
CA LYS A 183 16.06 12.71 9.34
C LYS A 183 17.27 11.80 9.38
N THR A 184 17.12 10.60 9.91
CA THR A 184 18.22 9.64 10.13
C THR A 184 17.82 8.24 9.66
N ASN A 185 18.80 7.34 9.56
CA ASN A 185 18.62 5.93 9.21
C ASN A 185 17.85 5.70 7.89
N LYS A 186 18.09 6.58 6.92
CA LYS A 186 17.51 6.47 5.59
C LYS A 186 18.16 5.34 4.80
N VAL A 187 17.35 4.41 4.31
CA VAL A 187 17.80 3.33 3.43
C VAL A 187 16.91 3.28 2.19
N ARG A 188 17.52 3.18 1.04
CA ARG A 188 16.84 3.00 -0.26
C ARG A 188 16.84 1.55 -0.70
N PRO A 189 15.84 1.17 -1.48
CA PRO A 189 14.53 1.78 -1.60
C PRO A 189 13.68 1.52 -0.38
N THR A 190 12.74 2.40 -0.11
CA THR A 190 11.63 2.13 0.80
C THR A 190 10.54 1.35 0.06
N SER A 191 9.75 0.59 0.78
CA SER A 191 8.52 -0.05 0.30
C SER A 191 7.40 0.18 1.32
N GLY A 192 6.52 -0.72 1.65
CA GLY A 192 5.39 -0.51 2.55
C GLY A 192 5.63 0.42 3.76
N ILE A 193 4.58 1.10 4.17
CA ILE A 193 4.55 2.01 5.31
C ILE A 193 3.28 1.75 6.13
N GLU A 194 3.40 1.73 7.48
CA GLU A 194 2.25 1.50 8.35
C GLU A 194 2.45 2.20 9.70
N PHE A 195 1.37 2.74 10.28
CA PHE A 195 1.39 3.24 11.65
C PHE A 195 1.22 2.12 12.66
N VAL A 196 1.97 2.15 13.76
CA VAL A 196 1.71 1.26 14.89
C VAL A 196 0.42 1.69 15.58
N SER A 197 -0.67 1.04 15.23
CA SER A 197 -2.03 1.31 15.73
C SER A 197 -2.61 0.18 16.58
N SER A 198 -1.89 -0.92 16.75
CA SER A 198 -2.34 -2.13 17.40
C SER A 198 -2.03 -2.15 18.90
N ARG A 199 -3.07 -2.36 19.75
CA ARG A 199 -2.92 -2.56 21.19
C ARG A 199 -2.17 -3.83 21.60
N HIS A 200 -1.92 -4.74 20.68
CA HIS A 200 -1.05 -5.89 20.91
C HIS A 200 0.41 -5.47 21.09
N PHE A 201 0.81 -4.36 20.45
CA PHE A 201 2.14 -3.78 20.60
C PHE A 201 2.24 -2.82 21.81
N PRO A 202 3.44 -2.55 22.35
CA PRO A 202 3.65 -1.70 23.53
C PRO A 202 3.07 -0.29 23.38
N ASP A 203 2.67 0.32 24.50
CA ASP A 203 2.06 1.65 24.52
C ASP A 203 3.04 2.74 24.07
N GLU A 204 4.32 2.57 24.37
CA GLU A 204 5.39 3.53 24.02
C GLU A 204 5.70 3.58 22.53
N VAL A 205 5.19 2.65 21.73
CA VAL A 205 5.40 2.63 20.28
C VAL A 205 4.12 2.98 19.49
N GLN A 206 3.01 3.23 20.17
CA GLN A 206 1.78 3.64 19.49
C GLN A 206 1.97 4.94 18.73
N GLY A 207 1.53 4.98 17.46
CA GLY A 207 1.73 6.11 16.57
C GLY A 207 3.13 6.22 15.95
N ASP A 208 4.04 5.30 16.24
CA ASP A 208 5.27 5.19 15.49
C ASP A 208 4.98 4.75 14.05
N ILE A 209 5.89 5.05 13.13
CA ILE A 209 5.78 4.65 11.73
C ILE A 209 6.77 3.53 11.41
N LEU A 210 6.28 2.51 10.74
CA LEU A 210 7.06 1.39 10.23
C LEU A 210 7.34 1.59 8.74
N ILE A 211 8.57 1.34 8.32
CA ILE A 211 9.00 1.51 6.93
C ILE A 211 9.80 0.29 6.49
N ASN A 212 9.31 -0.40 5.49
CA ASN A 212 10.02 -1.50 4.86
C ASN A 212 11.14 -1.02 3.95
N ASN A 213 12.18 -1.84 3.87
CA ASN A 213 13.29 -1.69 2.93
C ASN A 213 13.63 -3.05 2.32
N ASN A 214 13.95 -3.09 1.04
CA ASN A 214 14.03 -4.34 0.29
C ASN A 214 15.28 -4.53 -0.60
N ILE A 215 16.29 -3.65 -0.55
CA ILE A 215 17.58 -3.85 -1.24
C ILE A 215 18.76 -3.55 -0.32
N GLY A 216 18.98 -2.29 0.03
CA GLY A 216 20.13 -1.90 0.84
C GLY A 216 20.03 -2.30 2.32
N TYR A 217 18.86 -2.65 2.75
CA TYR A 217 18.47 -3.18 4.04
C TYR A 217 17.26 -4.09 3.83
N LEU A 218 17.22 -5.24 4.48
CA LEU A 218 16.17 -6.25 4.28
C LEU A 218 15.36 -6.38 5.57
N GLY A 219 14.38 -5.52 5.76
CA GLY A 219 13.61 -5.46 6.98
C GLY A 219 12.75 -4.22 7.12
N ALA A 220 12.23 -3.99 8.31
CA ALA A 220 11.46 -2.80 8.66
C ALA A 220 12.15 -1.97 9.72
N LYS A 221 12.20 -0.67 9.48
CA LYS A 221 12.65 0.35 10.44
C LYS A 221 11.48 1.01 11.10
N GLN A 222 11.61 1.28 12.39
CA GLN A 222 10.61 1.97 13.19
C GLN A 222 11.12 3.36 13.54
N HIS A 223 10.28 4.35 13.30
CA HIS A 223 10.53 5.74 13.62
C HIS A 223 9.40 6.30 14.47
N LYS A 224 9.76 7.03 15.51
CA LYS A 224 8.80 7.85 16.26
C LYS A 224 8.39 9.05 15.41
N VAL A 225 7.09 9.30 15.27
CA VAL A 225 6.56 10.53 14.71
C VAL A 225 6.42 11.55 15.83
N ILE A 226 6.92 12.75 15.62
CA ILE A 226 6.99 13.81 16.64
C ILE A 226 6.33 15.04 16.05
N ASP A 227 5.37 15.60 16.79
CA ASP A 227 4.79 16.89 16.46
C ASP A 227 5.88 17.97 16.54
N GLN A 228 6.01 18.72 15.50
CA GLN A 228 6.89 19.86 15.39
C GLN A 228 6.18 20.98 14.67
N ASP A 229 5.87 22.05 15.39
CA ASP A 229 5.17 23.20 14.80
C ASP A 229 5.99 23.81 13.64
N PRO A 230 5.40 23.93 12.42
CA PRO A 230 4.00 23.67 12.05
C PRO A 230 3.74 22.30 11.39
N GLY A 231 4.32 21.21 11.83
CA GLY A 231 4.13 19.90 11.20
C GLY A 231 4.74 18.76 11.99
N PHE A 232 5.43 17.87 11.31
CA PHE A 232 6.01 16.66 11.89
C PHE A 232 7.50 16.54 11.60
N THR A 233 8.18 15.81 12.47
CA THR A 233 9.53 15.27 12.26
C THR A 233 9.58 13.83 12.72
N THR A 234 10.67 13.14 12.47
CA THR A 234 10.84 11.76 12.93
C THR A 234 12.17 11.55 13.64
N GLU A 235 12.14 10.63 14.58
CA GLU A 235 13.32 10.11 15.27
C GLU A 235 13.38 8.60 15.07
N TYR A 236 14.53 8.08 14.66
CA TYR A 236 14.74 6.65 14.55
C TYR A 236 14.66 6.00 15.94
N ARG A 237 13.83 4.95 16.05
CA ARG A 237 13.69 4.20 17.30
C ARG A 237 14.52 2.92 17.27
N GLN A 238 14.27 2.06 16.29
CA GLN A 238 14.93 0.75 16.19
C GLN A 238 14.69 0.10 14.82
N ASP A 239 15.42 -0.97 14.57
CA ASP A 239 15.06 -1.94 13.54
C ASP A 239 14.01 -2.89 14.14
N LEU A 240 12.79 -2.91 13.58
CA LEU A 240 11.73 -3.79 14.08
C LEU A 240 12.10 -5.26 13.82
N PHE A 241 12.54 -5.54 12.61
CA PHE A 241 13.10 -6.82 12.21
C PHE A 241 14.08 -6.63 11.05
N VAL A 242 14.98 -7.60 10.90
CA VAL A 242 15.94 -7.66 9.80
C VAL A 242 16.17 -9.12 9.41
N SER A 243 16.24 -9.38 8.11
CA SER A 243 16.53 -10.69 7.56
C SER A 243 17.98 -10.77 7.02
N LYS A 244 18.59 -11.93 7.17
CA LYS A 244 19.85 -12.30 6.49
C LYS A 244 19.64 -13.03 5.17
N ASP A 245 18.40 -13.40 4.88
CA ASP A 245 18.02 -14.01 3.60
C ASP A 245 18.04 -12.97 2.50
N LEU A 246 18.93 -13.11 1.54
CA LEU A 246 19.07 -12.19 0.41
C LEU A 246 17.88 -12.19 -0.54
N ASN A 247 16.97 -13.15 -0.42
CA ASN A 247 15.73 -13.18 -1.18
C ASN A 247 14.58 -12.47 -0.46
N PHE A 248 14.75 -12.12 0.82
CA PHE A 248 13.74 -11.38 1.57
C PHE A 248 13.55 -9.98 1.00
N ARG A 249 12.32 -9.67 0.55
CA ARG A 249 11.94 -8.41 -0.09
C ARG A 249 10.61 -7.93 0.47
N PRO A 250 10.58 -7.38 1.68
CA PRO A 250 9.32 -6.91 2.25
C PRO A 250 8.78 -5.76 1.41
N THR A 251 7.53 -5.89 0.99
CA THR A 251 6.87 -4.94 0.10
C THR A 251 5.73 -4.20 0.79
N ASP A 252 5.10 -4.84 1.76
CA ASP A 252 3.97 -4.26 2.46
C ASP A 252 3.88 -4.71 3.92
N LEU A 253 3.10 -3.98 4.73
CA LEU A 253 2.87 -4.17 6.16
C LEU A 253 1.42 -3.84 6.47
N GLU A 254 0.73 -4.71 7.22
CA GLU A 254 -0.64 -4.46 7.63
C GLU A 254 -0.93 -5.03 9.02
N PHE A 255 -1.62 -4.26 9.87
CA PHE A 255 -2.11 -4.76 11.14
C PHE A 255 -3.44 -5.50 10.96
N ALA A 256 -3.46 -6.75 11.41
CA ALA A 256 -4.65 -7.57 11.39
C ALA A 256 -5.63 -7.19 12.52
N PRO A 257 -6.91 -7.58 12.43
CA PRO A 257 -7.90 -7.34 13.48
C PRO A 257 -7.56 -7.94 14.85
N ASP A 258 -6.72 -8.99 14.89
CA ASP A 258 -6.20 -9.58 16.13
C ASP A 258 -5.00 -8.83 16.70
N GLY A 259 -4.57 -7.77 16.03
CA GLY A 259 -3.48 -6.90 16.42
C GLY A 259 -2.08 -7.38 16.02
N SER A 260 -1.94 -8.54 15.40
CA SER A 260 -0.66 -8.97 14.82
C SER A 260 -0.31 -8.15 13.58
N LEU A 261 0.97 -8.04 13.25
CA LEU A 261 1.45 -7.38 12.04
C LEU A 261 1.76 -8.42 10.98
N TYR A 262 1.17 -8.29 9.82
CA TYR A 262 1.53 -9.09 8.65
C TYR A 262 2.53 -8.34 7.78
N VAL A 263 3.50 -9.08 7.24
CA VAL A 263 4.56 -8.56 6.36
C VAL A 263 4.56 -9.36 5.09
N VAL A 264 4.29 -8.71 3.99
CA VAL A 264 4.32 -9.32 2.66
C VAL A 264 5.73 -9.30 2.12
N ASP A 265 6.25 -10.45 1.72
CA ASP A 265 7.59 -10.63 1.18
C ASP A 265 7.53 -11.17 -0.25
N TRP A 266 7.98 -10.37 -1.19
CA TRP A 266 8.06 -10.76 -2.60
C TRP A 266 8.98 -11.96 -2.85
N GLN A 267 9.93 -12.22 -1.96
CA GLN A 267 10.84 -13.36 -2.01
C GLN A 267 11.55 -13.50 -3.37
N ASN A 268 12.38 -12.55 -3.72
CA ASN A 268 13.04 -12.55 -5.02
C ASN A 268 14.53 -12.21 -4.92
N ALA A 269 15.36 -13.01 -5.59
CA ALA A 269 16.81 -12.79 -5.66
C ALA A 269 17.15 -11.49 -6.42
N LEU A 270 16.34 -11.15 -7.42
CA LEU A 270 16.55 -10.02 -8.30
C LEU A 270 15.52 -8.93 -8.03
N ILE A 271 16.01 -7.71 -7.79
CA ILE A 271 15.19 -6.50 -7.73
C ILE A 271 15.63 -5.57 -8.84
N GLY A 272 14.66 -5.00 -9.54
CA GLY A 272 14.92 -4.03 -10.57
C GLY A 272 13.68 -3.72 -11.37
N HIS A 273 13.84 -2.86 -12.33
CA HIS A 273 12.78 -2.49 -13.26
C HIS A 273 12.22 -3.71 -13.99
N MET A 274 10.91 -3.80 -14.11
CA MET A 274 10.25 -4.90 -14.82
C MET A 274 10.74 -5.05 -16.26
N GLN A 275 11.00 -3.94 -16.93
CA GLN A 275 11.49 -3.93 -18.31
C GLN A 275 12.83 -4.65 -18.46
N HIS A 276 13.66 -4.64 -17.43
CA HIS A 276 14.99 -5.25 -17.49
C HIS A 276 15.01 -6.69 -16.98
N ASN A 277 14.24 -7.00 -15.95
CA ASN A 277 14.39 -8.25 -15.19
C ASN A 277 13.17 -9.17 -15.23
N ALA A 278 12.05 -8.78 -15.85
CA ALA A 278 10.82 -9.57 -15.82
C ALA A 278 10.99 -10.98 -16.40
N ARG A 279 11.90 -11.16 -17.35
CA ARG A 279 12.17 -12.43 -18.04
C ARG A 279 13.45 -13.12 -17.57
N ASP A 280 14.12 -12.58 -16.53
CA ASP A 280 15.34 -13.22 -16.02
C ASP A 280 15.02 -14.60 -15.45
N PRO A 281 15.72 -15.67 -15.90
CA PRO A 281 15.42 -17.03 -15.45
C PRO A 281 15.75 -17.28 -13.97
N ASN A 282 16.52 -16.40 -13.33
CA ASN A 282 16.82 -16.48 -11.91
C ASN A 282 15.75 -15.81 -11.03
N ARG A 283 14.76 -15.18 -11.64
CA ARG A 283 13.63 -14.58 -10.92
C ARG A 283 12.66 -15.69 -10.51
N ASP A 284 12.27 -15.69 -9.23
CA ASP A 284 11.20 -16.56 -8.77
C ASP A 284 9.83 -15.98 -9.17
N HIS A 285 9.08 -16.76 -9.95
CA HIS A 285 7.74 -16.40 -10.42
C HIS A 285 6.62 -17.21 -9.74
N LYS A 286 6.95 -18.03 -8.74
CA LYS A 286 6.01 -18.99 -8.17
C LYS A 286 5.79 -18.82 -6.67
N HIS A 287 6.72 -18.18 -5.99
CA HIS A 287 6.71 -18.11 -4.54
C HIS A 287 6.68 -16.66 -4.07
N GLY A 288 5.96 -16.46 -3.00
CA GLY A 288 5.99 -15.29 -2.13
C GLY A 288 5.89 -15.79 -0.70
N ARG A 289 6.06 -14.92 0.27
CA ARG A 289 5.94 -15.26 1.68
C ARG A 289 5.14 -14.19 2.40
N ILE A 290 4.39 -14.60 3.40
CA ILE A 290 3.74 -13.69 4.34
C ILE A 290 4.19 -14.09 5.73
N TYR A 291 4.73 -13.13 6.48
CA TYR A 291 5.13 -13.33 7.87
C TYR A 291 4.12 -12.68 8.80
N ARG A 292 3.86 -13.33 9.92
CA ARG A 292 3.08 -12.80 11.02
C ARG A 292 4.01 -12.46 12.16
N VAL A 293 3.98 -11.21 12.59
CA VAL A 293 4.80 -10.69 13.69
C VAL A 293 3.88 -10.41 14.88
N THR A 294 4.26 -10.95 16.04
CA THR A 294 3.53 -10.77 17.28
C THR A 294 4.46 -10.24 18.38
N TYR A 295 3.88 -9.60 19.39
CA TYR A 295 4.60 -9.17 20.58
C TYR A 295 4.33 -10.17 21.72
N PRO A 296 5.32 -11.02 22.12
CA PRO A 296 5.08 -12.16 22.99
C PRO A 296 4.59 -11.81 24.41
N SER A 297 4.83 -10.57 24.84
CA SER A 297 4.51 -10.13 26.22
C SER A 297 3.06 -9.65 26.39
N ARG A 298 2.26 -9.63 25.30
CA ARG A 298 0.85 -9.25 25.33
C ARG A 298 0.00 -10.27 24.57
N PRO A 299 -1.24 -10.54 25.01
CA PRO A 299 -2.16 -11.36 24.26
C PRO A 299 -2.55 -10.67 22.95
N LEU A 300 -2.97 -11.46 21.96
CA LEU A 300 -3.63 -10.93 20.78
C LEU A 300 -4.93 -10.20 21.16
N VAL A 301 -5.28 -9.21 20.38
CA VAL A 301 -6.52 -8.46 20.56
C VAL A 301 -7.69 -9.30 20.07
N GLN A 302 -8.80 -9.27 20.78
CA GLN A 302 -10.03 -9.85 20.25
C GLN A 302 -10.58 -8.92 19.17
N PRO A 303 -10.80 -9.42 17.94
CA PRO A 303 -11.37 -8.62 16.88
C PRO A 303 -12.70 -7.99 17.31
N ALA A 304 -12.90 -6.71 17.01
CA ALA A 304 -14.15 -6.04 17.29
C ALA A 304 -15.27 -6.66 16.44
N LYS A 305 -16.36 -7.06 17.09
CA LYS A 305 -17.57 -7.45 16.37
C LYS A 305 -18.32 -6.18 15.97
N ILE A 306 -18.31 -5.88 14.71
CA ILE A 306 -19.11 -4.77 14.16
C ILE A 306 -20.51 -5.32 13.91
N HIS A 307 -21.49 -4.75 14.60
CA HIS A 307 -22.90 -5.04 14.38
C HIS A 307 -23.45 -3.82 13.63
N GLY A 308 -23.93 -4.05 12.40
CA GLY A 308 -24.65 -3.07 11.62
C GLY A 308 -26.08 -2.85 12.11
#